data_50edc92b147d26be530c46e21257440e
#
_entry.id   50edc92b147d26be530c46e21257440e
#
_cell.length_a   1.000
_cell.length_b   1.000
_cell.length_c   1.000
_cell.angle_alpha   90.00
_cell.angle_beta   90.00
_cell.angle_gamma   90.00
#
_symmetry.space_group_name_H-M   'P 1'
#
loop_
_entity.id
_entity.type
_entity.pdbx_description
1 polymer ?
#
loop_
_entity_poly.entity_id
_entity_poly.type
_entity_poly.pdbx_seq_one_letter_code
_entity_poly.pdbx_strand_id
1 'polypeptide(L)'
;TTELLPVGTEAPDFQITNDKTGEKIFRLSDWKTKTDADGKVVPGVWTVLDFWASWCPDCRKDMPKVKEISKKYLTKIQLVGISFDTDKEKMNKYLSSNHYDQWMQYCEGKKWKETQISKDYHISWIPTSYLIDPEGKVYFSTVKAEEMMQKLDSLNNLGKLTAFIEMPHYPGGKAVLMKQLSVNTKFPKLCQKYKAAAKVKVEFIVEKDGNVSDVGIQSYQVLDNPNGKDFNKLSGAEQTQVRSQIRTLFEQEGIRVVNTLGKWIPGKIRGEATRVHYTVPIVFRLY
;
A
#
# COMPACT_ATOMS: atom_id res chain seq x y z
N THR A 1 15.83 28.86 17.98
CA THR A 1 15.39 27.55 17.44
C THR A 1 14.08 27.18 18.09
N THR A 2 13.01 27.06 17.31
CA THR A 2 11.72 26.64 17.83
C THR A 2 11.84 25.18 18.26
N GLU A 3 11.56 24.90 19.52
CA GLU A 3 11.55 23.53 20.03
C GLU A 3 10.38 22.74 19.43
N LEU A 4 10.57 21.44 19.17
CA LEU A 4 9.50 20.54 18.76
C LEU A 4 8.44 20.42 19.88
N LEU A 5 7.23 20.00 19.50
CA LEU A 5 6.17 19.77 20.48
C LEU A 5 6.63 18.77 21.55
N PRO A 6 6.44 19.07 22.83
CA PRO A 6 6.81 18.16 23.92
C PRO A 6 6.00 16.86 23.89
N VAL A 7 6.61 15.77 24.36
CA VAL A 7 5.92 14.51 24.63
C VAL A 7 4.72 14.76 25.57
N GLY A 8 3.59 14.15 25.25
CA GLY A 8 2.33 14.33 25.98
C GLY A 8 1.46 15.49 25.51
N THR A 9 1.96 16.32 24.58
CA THR A 9 1.15 17.38 23.96
C THR A 9 0.08 16.74 23.05
N GLU A 10 -1.12 17.29 23.11
CA GLU A 10 -2.18 16.96 22.14
C GLU A 10 -1.70 17.30 20.73
N ALA A 11 -1.70 16.31 19.83
CA ALA A 11 -1.29 16.53 18.45
C ALA A 11 -2.30 17.44 17.74
N PRO A 12 -1.86 18.56 17.14
CA PRO A 12 -2.74 19.43 16.37
C PRO A 12 -3.49 18.68 15.28
N ASP A 13 -4.82 18.84 15.23
CA ASP A 13 -5.67 18.15 14.27
C ASP A 13 -5.51 18.73 12.88
N PHE A 14 -5.68 17.88 11.86
CA PHE A 14 -5.73 18.27 10.46
C PHE A 14 -6.53 17.25 9.65
N GLN A 15 -6.94 17.65 8.45
CA GLN A 15 -7.77 16.84 7.57
C GLN A 15 -7.17 16.82 6.17
N ILE A 16 -7.20 15.64 5.54
CA ILE A 16 -6.91 15.48 4.12
C ILE A 16 -8.22 15.30 3.39
N THR A 17 -8.42 16.07 2.32
CA THR A 17 -9.58 16.00 1.45
C THR A 17 -9.17 15.63 0.03
N ASN A 18 -10.08 15.01 -0.70
CA ASN A 18 -9.91 14.81 -2.13
C ASN A 18 -10.00 16.17 -2.84
N ASP A 19 -8.95 16.54 -3.57
CA ASP A 19 -8.87 17.84 -4.25
C ASP A 19 -9.96 18.06 -5.31
N LYS A 20 -10.52 16.97 -5.87
CA LYS A 20 -11.57 17.05 -6.91
C LYS A 20 -12.98 17.07 -6.34
N THR A 21 -13.24 16.27 -5.29
CA THR A 21 -14.58 16.07 -4.74
C THR A 21 -14.82 16.83 -3.44
N GLY A 22 -13.76 17.28 -2.76
CA GLY A 22 -13.85 17.89 -1.43
C GLY A 22 -14.16 16.89 -0.31
N GLU A 23 -14.27 15.60 -0.65
CA GLU A 23 -14.58 14.54 0.30
C GLU A 23 -13.42 14.30 1.28
N LYS A 24 -13.77 14.08 2.56
CA LYS A 24 -12.78 13.75 3.59
C LYS A 24 -12.17 12.38 3.33
N ILE A 25 -10.83 12.32 3.20
CA ILE A 25 -10.05 11.08 3.09
C ILE A 25 -9.53 10.65 4.47
N PHE A 26 -9.08 11.61 5.27
CA PHE A 26 -8.43 11.37 6.55
C PHE A 26 -8.62 12.57 7.48
N ARG A 27 -8.78 12.31 8.78
CA ARG A 27 -8.69 13.31 9.84
C ARG A 27 -7.96 12.69 11.03
N LEU A 28 -6.92 13.33 11.53
CA LEU A 28 -6.07 12.78 12.59
C LEU A 28 -6.89 12.42 13.85
N SER A 29 -7.79 13.29 14.28
CA SER A 29 -8.59 13.07 15.47
C SER A 29 -9.57 11.90 15.39
N ASP A 30 -9.94 11.43 14.20
CA ASP A 30 -10.82 10.26 14.02
C ASP A 30 -10.15 8.96 14.49
N TRP A 31 -8.84 8.96 14.62
CA TRP A 31 -8.04 7.76 14.90
C TRP A 31 -7.61 7.63 16.37
N LYS A 32 -8.17 8.45 17.23
CA LYS A 32 -8.03 8.29 18.69
C LYS A 32 -8.89 7.12 19.19
N THR A 33 -8.54 6.60 20.35
CA THR A 33 -9.43 5.67 21.09
C THR A 33 -10.80 6.30 21.25
N LYS A 34 -11.84 5.54 20.94
CA LYS A 34 -13.24 5.96 20.99
C LYS A 34 -14.12 4.85 21.53
N THR A 35 -15.34 5.20 21.91
CA THR A 35 -16.40 4.26 22.24
C THR A 35 -17.42 4.25 21.10
N ASP A 36 -17.76 3.08 20.58
CA ASP A 36 -18.76 2.93 19.52
C ASP A 36 -20.20 3.06 20.05
N ALA A 37 -21.18 2.95 19.15
CA ALA A 37 -22.60 3.06 19.48
C ALA A 37 -23.08 1.98 20.46
N ASP A 38 -22.40 0.84 20.51
CA ASP A 38 -22.72 -0.31 21.39
C ASP A 38 -21.99 -0.23 22.74
N GLY A 39 -21.25 0.86 23.00
CA GLY A 39 -20.47 1.06 24.21
C GLY A 39 -19.14 0.31 24.25
N LYS A 40 -18.72 -0.29 23.12
CA LYS A 40 -17.43 -0.99 23.01
C LYS A 40 -16.31 0.00 22.76
N VAL A 41 -15.20 -0.18 23.46
CA VAL A 41 -13.98 0.60 23.23
C VAL A 41 -13.31 0.15 21.92
N VAL A 42 -13.11 1.09 21.01
CA VAL A 42 -12.33 0.91 19.79
C VAL A 42 -10.98 1.56 19.99
N PRO A 43 -9.89 0.79 20.07
CA PRO A 43 -8.55 1.35 20.31
C PRO A 43 -8.14 2.33 19.23
N GLY A 44 -7.46 3.38 19.63
CA GLY A 44 -6.82 4.32 18.72
C GLY A 44 -5.64 3.68 17.99
N VAL A 45 -5.18 4.36 16.97
CA VAL A 45 -4.12 3.88 16.07
C VAL A 45 -2.90 4.78 16.19
N TRP A 46 -1.74 4.18 16.37
CA TRP A 46 -0.46 4.88 16.30
C TRP A 46 -0.27 5.50 14.92
N THR A 47 0.14 6.76 14.87
CA THR A 47 0.32 7.49 13.62
C THR A 47 1.70 8.12 13.56
N VAL A 48 2.41 7.90 12.46
CA VAL A 48 3.66 8.59 12.13
C VAL A 48 3.35 9.73 11.16
N LEU A 49 3.72 10.95 11.55
CA LEU A 49 3.65 12.13 10.70
C LEU A 49 5.06 12.45 10.22
N ASP A 50 5.29 12.38 8.92
CA ASP A 50 6.59 12.63 8.29
C ASP A 50 6.57 13.96 7.51
N PHE A 51 7.20 14.98 8.07
CA PHE A 51 7.33 16.31 7.46
C PHE A 51 8.54 16.33 6.52
N TRP A 52 8.27 16.57 5.25
CA TRP A 52 9.25 16.44 4.18
C TRP A 52 8.97 17.37 2.97
N ALA A 53 9.84 17.33 1.99
CA ALA A 53 9.59 17.90 0.66
C ALA A 53 10.39 17.15 -0.40
N SER A 54 9.88 17.08 -1.62
CA SER A 54 10.55 16.39 -2.72
C SER A 54 11.86 17.08 -3.16
N TRP A 55 11.98 18.37 -2.92
CA TRP A 55 13.18 19.18 -3.20
C TRP A 55 14.26 19.11 -2.11
N CYS A 56 13.99 18.48 -0.97
CA CYS A 56 14.89 18.41 0.20
C CYS A 56 15.83 17.20 0.07
N PRO A 57 17.17 17.41 -0.03
CA PRO A 57 18.11 16.31 -0.20
C PRO A 57 18.13 15.33 0.98
N ASP A 58 18.09 15.83 2.21
CA ASP A 58 18.09 14.98 3.42
C ASP A 58 16.80 14.16 3.52
N CYS A 59 15.67 14.74 3.13
CA CYS A 59 14.40 14.01 3.05
C CYS A 59 14.47 12.86 2.04
N ARG A 60 15.08 13.09 0.87
CA ARG A 60 15.27 12.06 -0.15
C ARG A 60 16.14 10.91 0.34
N LYS A 61 17.15 11.18 1.16
CA LYS A 61 17.98 10.14 1.79
C LYS A 61 17.20 9.29 2.79
N ASP A 62 16.24 9.88 3.48
CA ASP A 62 15.42 9.19 4.48
C ASP A 62 14.27 8.38 3.86
N MET A 63 13.81 8.73 2.64
CA MET A 63 12.64 8.09 2.02
C MET A 63 12.72 6.56 1.89
N PRO A 64 13.85 5.93 1.59
CA PRO A 64 13.94 4.48 1.61
C PRO A 64 13.59 3.88 2.98
N LYS A 65 14.01 4.52 4.07
CA LYS A 65 13.69 4.09 5.43
C LYS A 65 12.21 4.32 5.76
N VAL A 66 11.64 5.45 5.35
CA VAL A 66 10.20 5.71 5.49
C VAL A 66 9.39 4.64 4.77
N LYS A 67 9.81 4.22 3.58
CA LYS A 67 9.20 3.11 2.85
C LYS A 67 9.31 1.78 3.61
N GLU A 68 10.44 1.48 4.21
CA GLU A 68 10.58 0.30 5.07
C GLU A 68 9.59 0.31 6.24
N ILE A 69 9.44 1.46 6.91
CA ILE A 69 8.45 1.66 7.97
C ILE A 69 7.04 1.37 7.44
N SER A 70 6.67 1.94 6.31
CA SER A 70 5.34 1.75 5.70
C SER A 70 5.03 0.28 5.42
N LYS A 71 6.01 -0.50 5.01
CA LYS A 71 5.86 -1.93 4.73
C LYS A 71 5.82 -2.78 5.99
N LYS A 72 6.79 -2.58 6.88
CA LYS A 72 6.93 -3.38 8.10
C LYS A 72 5.74 -3.25 9.03
N TYR A 73 5.20 -2.05 9.15
CA TYR A 73 4.13 -1.72 10.07
C TYR A 73 2.79 -1.40 9.40
N LEU A 74 2.60 -1.86 8.17
CA LEU A 74 1.42 -1.59 7.33
C LEU A 74 0.09 -1.79 8.07
N THR A 75 -0.01 -2.82 8.91
CA THR A 75 -1.25 -3.16 9.63
C THR A 75 -1.33 -2.59 11.04
N LYS A 76 -0.25 -2.00 11.54
CA LYS A 76 -0.11 -1.60 12.95
C LYS A 76 0.00 -0.10 13.19
N ILE A 77 0.40 0.66 12.17
CA ILE A 77 0.48 2.14 12.25
C ILE A 77 -0.13 2.78 11.01
N GLN A 78 -0.55 4.03 11.15
CA GLN A 78 -0.76 4.92 10.02
C GLN A 78 0.50 5.71 9.74
N LEU A 79 0.81 5.91 8.47
CA LEU A 79 1.87 6.80 8.01
C LEU A 79 1.26 7.88 7.15
N VAL A 80 1.50 9.13 7.50
CA VAL A 80 1.05 10.30 6.75
C VAL A 80 2.24 11.19 6.47
N GLY A 81 2.56 11.38 5.20
CA GLY A 81 3.52 12.38 4.76
C GLY A 81 2.89 13.77 4.77
N ILE A 82 3.62 14.74 5.28
CA ILE A 82 3.21 16.14 5.27
C ILE A 82 4.26 16.89 4.45
N SER A 83 3.88 17.24 3.22
CA SER A 83 4.78 17.82 2.22
C SER A 83 4.73 19.34 2.23
N PHE A 84 5.90 19.96 2.15
CA PHE A 84 6.05 21.40 1.93
C PHE A 84 6.35 21.75 0.48
N ASP A 85 6.00 20.88 -0.46
CA ASP A 85 6.05 21.17 -1.88
C ASP A 85 5.01 22.24 -2.24
N THR A 86 5.41 23.21 -3.07
CA THR A 86 4.48 24.19 -3.63
C THR A 86 3.85 23.70 -4.92
N ASP A 87 4.47 22.73 -5.57
CA ASP A 87 4.02 22.10 -6.81
C ASP A 87 3.63 20.63 -6.53
N LYS A 88 2.34 20.39 -6.38
CA LYS A 88 1.79 19.06 -6.10
C LYS A 88 2.06 18.05 -7.23
N GLU A 89 2.12 18.50 -8.48
CA GLU A 89 2.42 17.61 -9.61
C GLU A 89 3.85 17.08 -9.55
N LYS A 90 4.81 17.95 -9.24
CA LYS A 90 6.21 17.53 -9.03
C LYS A 90 6.35 16.60 -7.85
N MET A 91 5.67 16.86 -6.74
CA MET A 91 5.63 15.97 -5.59
C MET A 91 5.09 14.60 -6.00
N ASN A 92 3.93 14.54 -6.63
CA ASN A 92 3.30 13.29 -7.05
C ASN A 92 4.16 12.51 -8.04
N LYS A 93 4.82 13.20 -8.98
CA LYS A 93 5.76 12.57 -9.91
C LYS A 93 6.97 11.96 -9.20
N TYR A 94 7.53 12.67 -8.22
CA TYR A 94 8.62 12.14 -7.41
C TYR A 94 8.18 10.89 -6.64
N LEU A 95 7.02 10.93 -5.99
CA LEU A 95 6.48 9.80 -5.24
C LEU A 95 6.24 8.57 -6.13
N SER A 96 5.55 8.74 -7.26
CA SER A 96 5.24 7.63 -8.16
C SER A 96 6.47 7.04 -8.83
N SER A 97 7.41 7.88 -9.27
CA SER A 97 8.65 7.44 -9.93
C SER A 97 9.57 6.63 -9.01
N ASN A 98 9.48 6.84 -7.70
CA ASN A 98 10.29 6.15 -6.69
C ASN A 98 9.51 5.10 -5.89
N HIS A 99 8.23 4.86 -6.24
CA HIS A 99 7.35 3.95 -5.52
C HIS A 99 7.18 4.32 -4.04
N TYR A 100 6.99 5.62 -3.76
CA TYR A 100 6.70 6.20 -2.45
C TYR A 100 5.25 6.70 -2.34
N ASP A 101 4.38 6.29 -3.23
CA ASP A 101 2.97 6.69 -3.36
C ASP A 101 2.00 5.75 -2.61
N GLN A 102 2.51 4.95 -1.66
CA GLN A 102 1.73 3.92 -0.95
C GLN A 102 1.19 4.37 0.40
N TRP A 103 1.38 5.63 0.76
CA TRP A 103 0.79 6.25 1.97
C TRP A 103 0.28 7.65 1.66
N MET A 104 -0.60 8.13 2.52
CA MET A 104 -1.26 9.42 2.32
C MET A 104 -0.29 10.58 2.42
N GLN A 105 -0.58 11.64 1.65
CA GLN A 105 0.11 12.91 1.72
C GLN A 105 -0.86 14.04 2.05
N TYR A 106 -0.46 14.91 2.97
CA TYR A 106 -1.04 16.21 3.18
C TYR A 106 -0.12 17.28 2.57
N CYS A 107 -0.66 18.17 1.74
CA CYS A 107 0.11 19.21 1.10
C CYS A 107 -0.77 20.44 0.89
N GLU A 108 -0.41 21.57 1.51
CA GLU A 108 -1.12 22.83 1.32
C GLU A 108 -0.75 23.55 0.02
N GLY A 109 0.32 23.14 -0.67
CA GLY A 109 0.82 23.79 -1.88
C GLY A 109 1.39 25.20 -1.63
N LYS A 110 1.80 25.47 -0.41
CA LYS A 110 2.39 26.74 0.04
C LYS A 110 3.83 26.56 0.47
N LYS A 111 4.59 27.65 0.47
CA LYS A 111 5.91 27.64 1.06
C LYS A 111 5.86 27.25 2.53
N TRP A 112 6.86 26.51 2.97
CA TRP A 112 6.93 25.92 4.32
C TRP A 112 6.47 26.88 5.43
N LYS A 113 7.08 28.05 5.53
CA LYS A 113 6.77 29.01 6.63
C LYS A 113 5.39 29.67 6.51
N GLU A 114 4.72 29.49 5.39
CA GLU A 114 3.37 30.02 5.12
C GLU A 114 2.28 28.99 5.47
N THR A 115 2.65 27.75 5.76
CA THR A 115 1.69 26.70 6.08
C THR A 115 1.26 26.80 7.56
N GLN A 116 -0.01 26.59 7.84
CA GLN A 116 -0.50 26.53 9.21
C GLN A 116 0.06 25.32 9.94
N ILE A 117 0.15 24.17 9.25
CA ILE A 117 0.60 22.94 9.85
C ILE A 117 2.06 23.00 10.34
N SER A 118 2.94 23.74 9.65
CA SER A 118 4.33 23.92 10.12
C SER A 118 4.40 24.72 11.41
N LYS A 119 3.49 25.68 11.59
CA LYS A 119 3.38 26.48 12.82
C LYS A 119 2.82 25.63 13.95
N ASP A 120 1.76 24.89 13.69
CA ASP A 120 1.09 24.04 14.70
C ASP A 120 2.03 22.97 15.25
N TYR A 121 2.87 22.38 14.40
CA TYR A 121 3.83 21.33 14.75
C TYR A 121 5.25 21.85 15.05
N HIS A 122 5.45 23.15 15.10
CA HIS A 122 6.74 23.79 15.40
C HIS A 122 7.88 23.30 14.49
N ILE A 123 7.60 23.14 13.18
CA ILE A 123 8.59 22.64 12.23
C ILE A 123 9.59 23.74 11.89
N SER A 124 10.85 23.55 12.27
CA SER A 124 11.99 24.43 11.93
C SER A 124 13.04 23.76 11.05
N TRP A 125 12.89 22.46 10.79
CA TRP A 125 13.77 21.62 10.01
C TRP A 125 13.01 20.48 9.35
N ILE A 126 13.42 20.07 8.17
CA ILE A 126 12.96 18.82 7.54
C ILE A 126 14.18 17.99 7.09
N PRO A 127 14.09 16.64 7.18
CA PRO A 127 12.93 15.87 7.66
C PRO A 127 12.74 15.99 9.18
N THR A 128 11.50 16.02 9.60
CA THR A 128 11.10 15.87 11.00
C THR A 128 9.90 14.94 11.06
N SER A 129 9.88 14.02 12.01
CA SER A 129 8.74 13.14 12.19
C SER A 129 8.26 13.10 13.63
N TYR A 130 6.95 12.93 13.79
CA TYR A 130 6.27 12.74 15.07
C TYR A 130 5.62 11.35 15.09
N LEU A 131 5.70 10.69 16.23
CA LEU A 131 4.88 9.52 16.53
C LEU A 131 3.77 9.96 17.48
N ILE A 132 2.53 9.76 17.04
CA ILE A 132 1.32 10.09 17.79
C ILE A 132 0.76 8.80 18.36
N ASP A 133 0.47 8.78 19.66
CA ASP A 133 -0.06 7.60 20.34
C ASP A 133 -1.58 7.40 20.10
N PRO A 134 -2.15 6.27 20.52
CA PRO A 134 -3.58 6.00 20.33
C PRO A 134 -4.53 7.00 21.02
N GLU A 135 -4.05 7.77 21.96
CA GLU A 135 -4.81 8.83 22.63
C GLU A 135 -4.69 10.19 21.94
N GLY A 136 -3.95 10.26 20.81
CA GLY A 136 -3.76 11.47 20.03
C GLY A 136 -2.69 12.41 20.57
N LYS A 137 -1.78 11.91 21.38
CA LYS A 137 -0.70 12.71 21.97
C LYS A 137 0.64 12.41 21.35
N VAL A 138 1.51 13.40 21.31
CA VAL A 138 2.90 13.23 20.88
C VAL A 138 3.61 12.26 21.83
N TYR A 139 4.11 11.17 21.28
CA TYR A 139 4.86 10.15 22.01
C TYR A 139 6.37 10.25 21.79
N PHE A 140 6.77 10.60 20.57
CA PHE A 140 8.17 10.68 20.17
C PHE A 140 8.31 11.61 18.95
N SER A 141 9.46 12.27 18.85
CA SER A 141 9.82 13.07 17.67
C SER A 141 11.29 12.90 17.34
N THR A 142 11.63 12.98 16.07
CA THR A 142 12.99 12.85 15.58
C THR A 142 13.17 13.51 14.21
N VAL A 143 14.44 13.80 13.87
CA VAL A 143 14.82 14.28 12.56
C VAL A 143 15.44 13.19 11.67
N LYS A 144 15.37 11.92 12.12
CA LYS A 144 15.94 10.77 11.41
C LYS A 144 14.94 9.62 11.35
N ALA A 145 14.64 9.16 10.13
CA ALA A 145 13.73 8.02 9.92
C ALA A 145 14.23 6.72 10.59
N GLU A 146 15.55 6.53 10.67
CA GLU A 146 16.14 5.38 11.38
C GLU A 146 15.75 5.35 12.87
N GLU A 147 15.78 6.49 13.55
CA GLU A 147 15.37 6.57 14.96
C GLU A 147 13.88 6.30 15.14
N MET A 148 13.05 6.73 14.17
CA MET A 148 11.62 6.39 14.17
C MET A 148 11.40 4.88 14.01
N MET A 149 12.12 4.23 13.11
CA MET A 149 12.08 2.77 12.96
C MET A 149 12.46 2.06 14.26
N GLN A 150 13.55 2.47 14.89
CA GLN A 150 14.00 1.90 16.17
C GLN A 150 12.95 2.06 17.28
N LYS A 151 12.29 3.22 17.34
CA LYS A 151 11.22 3.45 18.31
C LYS A 151 10.02 2.54 18.07
N LEU A 152 9.60 2.38 16.81
CA LEU A 152 8.52 1.47 16.44
C LEU A 152 8.89 0.01 16.71
N ASP A 153 10.11 -0.40 16.43
CA ASP A 153 10.60 -1.74 16.74
C ASP A 153 10.54 -2.02 18.26
N SER A 154 10.96 -1.05 19.06
CA SER A 154 10.87 -1.14 20.53
C SER A 154 9.43 -1.31 21.01
N LEU A 155 8.51 -0.49 20.50
CA LEU A 155 7.09 -0.59 20.86
C LEU A 155 6.47 -1.91 20.42
N ASN A 156 6.84 -2.38 19.23
CA ASN A 156 6.36 -3.67 18.72
C ASN A 156 6.86 -4.85 19.57
N ASN A 157 8.13 -4.83 19.96
CA ASN A 157 8.72 -5.85 20.83
C ASN A 157 8.09 -5.88 22.23
N LEU A 158 7.61 -4.72 22.72
CA LEU A 158 6.87 -4.60 23.97
C LEU A 158 5.37 -4.96 23.83
N GLY A 159 4.93 -5.35 22.64
CA GLY A 159 3.54 -5.68 22.38
C GLY A 159 2.58 -4.48 22.38
N LYS A 160 3.09 -3.25 22.26
CA LYS A 160 2.29 -2.02 22.28
C LYS A 160 1.70 -1.66 20.92
N LEU A 161 2.24 -2.20 19.81
CA LEU A 161 1.68 -2.04 18.48
C LEU A 161 0.75 -3.21 18.18
N THR A 162 -0.54 -2.94 18.08
CA THR A 162 -1.55 -3.93 17.71
C THR A 162 -2.09 -3.66 16.32
N ALA A 163 -2.41 -4.73 15.58
CA ALA A 163 -2.96 -4.58 14.24
C ALA A 163 -4.34 -3.94 14.31
N PHE A 164 -4.55 -2.89 13.51
CA PHE A 164 -5.85 -2.26 13.29
C PHE A 164 -6.43 -2.60 11.92
N ILE A 165 -5.60 -3.14 11.02
CA ILE A 165 -5.99 -3.68 9.71
C ILE A 165 -5.88 -5.19 9.77
N GLU A 166 -6.96 -5.88 9.38
CA GLU A 166 -6.96 -7.30 9.06
C GLU A 166 -7.08 -7.43 7.54
N MET A 167 -6.10 -8.08 6.92
CA MET A 167 -6.11 -8.28 5.47
C MET A 167 -7.17 -9.32 5.09
N PRO A 168 -7.80 -9.20 3.91
CA PRO A 168 -8.70 -10.23 3.43
C PRO A 168 -7.94 -11.54 3.26
N HIS A 169 -8.62 -12.65 3.45
CA HIS A 169 -8.04 -13.98 3.26
C HIS A 169 -9.05 -14.97 2.69
N TYR A 170 -8.52 -15.99 2.05
CA TYR A 170 -9.33 -17.04 1.45
C TYR A 170 -9.81 -18.02 2.53
N PRO A 171 -11.10 -18.48 2.48
CA PRO A 171 -11.59 -19.46 3.43
C PRO A 171 -10.73 -20.72 3.44
N GLY A 172 -10.28 -21.14 4.61
CA GLY A 172 -9.34 -22.27 4.78
C GLY A 172 -7.86 -21.90 4.65
N GLY A 173 -7.55 -20.64 4.36
CA GLY A 173 -6.19 -20.10 4.37
C GLY A 173 -5.43 -20.27 3.05
N LYS A 174 -4.15 -19.89 3.10
CA LYS A 174 -3.27 -19.82 1.91
C LYS A 174 -3.10 -21.18 1.20
N ALA A 175 -3.00 -22.26 1.96
CA ALA A 175 -2.84 -23.60 1.38
C ALA A 175 -4.04 -24.02 0.55
N VAL A 176 -5.25 -23.73 1.04
CA VAL A 176 -6.50 -24.00 0.31
C VAL A 176 -6.60 -23.11 -0.93
N LEU A 177 -6.25 -21.83 -0.82
CA LEU A 177 -6.19 -20.91 -1.96
C LEU A 177 -5.27 -21.45 -3.07
N MET A 178 -4.05 -21.84 -2.71
CA MET A 178 -3.06 -22.34 -3.67
C MET A 178 -3.54 -23.62 -4.34
N LYS A 179 -4.20 -24.51 -3.59
CA LYS A 179 -4.80 -25.72 -4.14
C LYS A 179 -5.92 -25.39 -5.13
N GLN A 180 -6.82 -24.48 -4.78
CA GLN A 180 -7.92 -24.06 -5.66
C GLN A 180 -7.40 -23.38 -6.94
N LEU A 181 -6.41 -22.54 -6.83
CA LEU A 181 -5.74 -21.96 -8.01
C LEU A 181 -5.14 -23.05 -8.91
N SER A 182 -4.41 -24.01 -8.33
CA SER A 182 -3.80 -25.10 -9.08
C SER A 182 -4.83 -25.98 -9.81
N VAL A 183 -5.91 -26.33 -9.12
CA VAL A 183 -6.98 -27.19 -9.69
C VAL A 183 -7.78 -26.48 -10.76
N ASN A 184 -8.06 -25.18 -10.59
CA ASN A 184 -8.93 -24.41 -11.49
C ASN A 184 -8.19 -23.78 -12.67
N THR A 185 -6.87 -23.65 -12.60
CA THR A 185 -6.06 -23.07 -13.68
C THR A 185 -5.98 -24.01 -14.86
N LYS A 186 -6.33 -23.49 -16.05
CA LYS A 186 -6.20 -24.20 -17.30
C LYS A 186 -5.04 -23.63 -18.10
N PHE A 187 -4.11 -24.48 -18.49
CA PHE A 187 -2.99 -24.04 -19.31
C PHE A 187 -3.46 -23.81 -20.74
N PRO A 188 -3.33 -22.59 -21.30
CA PRO A 188 -3.82 -22.33 -22.67
C PRO A 188 -3.07 -23.16 -23.70
N LYS A 189 -3.81 -23.76 -24.64
CA LYS A 189 -3.24 -24.69 -25.65
C LYS A 189 -2.13 -24.07 -26.49
N LEU A 190 -2.28 -22.82 -26.91
CA LEU A 190 -1.25 -22.12 -27.69
C LEU A 190 0.04 -21.93 -26.88
N CYS A 191 -0.09 -21.60 -25.60
CA CYS A 191 1.04 -21.45 -24.69
C CYS A 191 1.76 -22.78 -24.47
N GLN A 192 1.00 -23.87 -24.37
CA GLN A 192 1.53 -25.23 -24.27
C GLN A 192 2.27 -25.64 -25.56
N LYS A 193 1.68 -25.35 -26.73
CA LYS A 193 2.28 -25.66 -28.05
C LYS A 193 3.68 -25.06 -28.16
N TYR A 194 3.86 -23.83 -27.75
CA TYR A 194 5.14 -23.12 -27.85
C TYR A 194 5.97 -23.15 -26.54
N LYS A 195 5.62 -23.99 -25.60
CA LYS A 195 6.35 -24.20 -24.33
C LYS A 195 6.63 -22.90 -23.56
N ALA A 196 5.72 -21.95 -23.64
CA ALA A 196 5.83 -20.70 -22.93
C ALA A 196 5.48 -20.86 -21.45
N ALA A 197 6.13 -20.08 -20.60
CA ALA A 197 5.82 -19.98 -19.18
C ALA A 197 5.80 -18.52 -18.74
N ALA A 198 4.92 -18.20 -17.81
CA ALA A 198 4.78 -16.85 -17.29
C ALA A 198 4.29 -16.84 -15.84
N LYS A 199 4.56 -15.74 -15.18
CA LYS A 199 3.96 -15.38 -13.88
C LYS A 199 3.07 -14.16 -14.08
N VAL A 200 1.81 -14.30 -13.71
CA VAL A 200 0.82 -13.23 -13.79
C VAL A 200 0.39 -12.86 -12.38
N LYS A 201 0.52 -11.60 -12.01
CA LYS A 201 -0.09 -11.08 -10.80
C LYS A 201 -1.46 -10.49 -11.14
N VAL A 202 -2.49 -11.08 -10.58
CA VAL A 202 -3.88 -10.63 -10.74
C VAL A 202 -4.25 -9.78 -9.53
N GLU A 203 -4.72 -8.57 -9.78
CA GLU A 203 -5.23 -7.67 -8.75
C GLU A 203 -6.75 -7.64 -8.76
N PHE A 204 -7.33 -7.43 -7.61
CA PHE A 204 -8.78 -7.33 -7.44
C PHE A 204 -9.12 -6.68 -6.10
N ILE A 205 -10.38 -6.33 -5.94
CA ILE A 205 -10.91 -5.84 -4.68
C ILE A 205 -11.72 -6.96 -4.02
N VAL A 206 -11.44 -7.21 -2.74
CA VAL A 206 -12.33 -8.00 -1.89
C VAL A 206 -13.31 -7.03 -1.26
N GLU A 207 -14.57 -7.11 -1.64
CA GLU A 207 -15.62 -6.24 -1.14
C GLU A 207 -16.00 -6.59 0.31
N LYS A 208 -16.77 -5.72 0.96
CA LYS A 208 -17.21 -5.90 2.34
C LYS A 208 -18.00 -7.20 2.58
N ASP A 209 -18.67 -7.71 1.55
CA ASP A 209 -19.42 -8.96 1.59
C ASP A 209 -18.60 -10.20 1.19
N GLY A 210 -17.31 -10.01 0.88
CA GLY A 210 -16.41 -11.06 0.44
C GLY A 210 -16.43 -11.35 -1.06
N ASN A 211 -17.30 -10.71 -1.83
CA ASN A 211 -17.27 -10.81 -3.29
C ASN A 211 -16.03 -10.12 -3.87
N VAL A 212 -15.56 -10.62 -4.99
CA VAL A 212 -14.43 -10.06 -5.72
C VAL A 212 -14.93 -9.14 -6.83
N SER A 213 -14.31 -7.98 -6.98
CA SER A 213 -14.61 -6.99 -8.03
C SER A 213 -13.33 -6.41 -8.62
N ASP A 214 -13.46 -5.66 -9.71
CA ASP A 214 -12.36 -4.96 -10.38
C ASP A 214 -11.13 -5.84 -10.63
N VAL A 215 -11.38 -7.06 -11.14
CA VAL A 215 -10.32 -8.03 -11.44
C VAL A 215 -9.54 -7.57 -12.67
N GLY A 216 -8.23 -7.42 -12.52
CA GLY A 216 -7.34 -6.97 -13.57
C GLY A 216 -5.93 -7.55 -13.42
N ILE A 217 -5.06 -7.15 -14.31
CA ILE A 217 -3.66 -7.58 -14.30
C ILE A 217 -2.79 -6.49 -13.70
N GLN A 218 -2.08 -6.82 -12.62
CA GLN A 218 -1.10 -5.92 -12.02
C GLN A 218 0.24 -6.00 -12.74
N SER A 219 0.71 -7.21 -13.04
CA SER A 219 1.99 -7.43 -13.73
C SER A 219 2.03 -8.75 -14.48
N TYR A 220 2.86 -8.79 -15.51
CA TYR A 220 3.16 -9.96 -16.32
C TYR A 220 4.67 -10.14 -16.41
N GLN A 221 5.15 -11.34 -16.10
CA GLN A 221 6.57 -11.70 -16.18
C GLN A 221 6.74 -12.95 -17.03
N VAL A 222 7.56 -12.87 -18.07
CA VAL A 222 7.97 -14.03 -18.86
C VAL A 222 8.94 -14.87 -18.01
N LEU A 223 8.64 -16.15 -17.85
CA LEU A 223 9.52 -17.13 -17.21
C LEU A 223 10.29 -17.93 -18.27
N ASP A 224 9.58 -18.43 -19.28
CA ASP A 224 10.18 -19.09 -20.45
C ASP A 224 9.57 -18.48 -21.73
N ASN A 225 10.43 -18.02 -22.64
CA ASN A 225 10.00 -17.52 -23.94
C ASN A 225 9.43 -18.66 -24.80
N PRO A 226 8.48 -18.35 -25.70
CA PRO A 226 8.05 -19.31 -26.71
C PRO A 226 9.24 -19.88 -27.46
N ASN A 227 9.24 -21.19 -27.68
CA ASN A 227 10.33 -21.90 -28.35
C ASN A 227 9.83 -23.16 -29.05
N GLY A 228 10.75 -23.86 -29.69
CA GLY A 228 10.48 -25.09 -30.40
C GLY A 228 10.53 -24.93 -31.92
N LYS A 229 10.58 -26.06 -32.63
CA LYS A 229 10.73 -26.08 -34.10
C LYS A 229 9.65 -25.29 -34.81
N ASP A 230 8.40 -25.42 -34.38
CA ASP A 230 7.27 -24.71 -35.02
C ASP A 230 7.36 -23.21 -34.79
N PHE A 231 7.78 -22.76 -33.59
CA PHE A 231 7.98 -21.35 -33.34
C PHE A 231 9.14 -20.77 -34.16
N ASN A 232 10.24 -21.50 -34.27
CA ASN A 232 11.43 -21.03 -34.98
C ASN A 232 11.21 -20.94 -36.49
N LYS A 233 10.20 -21.61 -37.05
CA LYS A 233 9.80 -21.53 -38.48
C LYS A 233 9.01 -20.25 -38.78
N LEU A 234 8.47 -19.58 -37.77
CA LEU A 234 7.68 -18.36 -37.95
C LEU A 234 8.58 -17.19 -38.36
N SER A 235 8.04 -16.28 -39.16
CA SER A 235 8.69 -14.99 -39.44
C SER A 235 8.82 -14.15 -38.15
N GLY A 236 9.68 -13.14 -38.15
CA GLY A 236 9.82 -12.22 -37.00
C GLY A 236 8.50 -11.55 -36.61
N ALA A 237 7.71 -11.13 -37.61
CA ALA A 237 6.39 -10.54 -37.39
C ALA A 237 5.39 -11.55 -36.78
N GLU A 238 5.37 -12.78 -37.27
CA GLU A 238 4.52 -13.86 -36.74
C GLU A 238 4.93 -14.23 -35.32
N GLN A 239 6.23 -14.30 -34.99
CA GLN A 239 6.72 -14.55 -33.65
C GLN A 239 6.27 -13.46 -32.66
N THR A 240 6.35 -12.19 -33.05
CA THR A 240 5.88 -11.07 -32.24
C THR A 240 4.38 -11.17 -31.98
N GLN A 241 3.59 -11.53 -32.98
CA GLN A 241 2.15 -11.73 -32.84
C GLN A 241 1.83 -12.89 -31.90
N VAL A 242 2.54 -14.01 -32.01
CA VAL A 242 2.38 -15.17 -31.12
C VAL A 242 2.71 -14.81 -29.68
N ARG A 243 3.80 -14.07 -29.42
CA ARG A 243 4.14 -13.60 -28.08
C ARG A 243 3.02 -12.74 -27.48
N SER A 244 2.44 -11.84 -28.27
CA SER A 244 1.33 -11.01 -27.84
C SER A 244 0.09 -11.83 -27.52
N GLN A 245 -0.25 -12.82 -28.34
CA GLN A 245 -1.37 -13.72 -28.10
C GLN A 245 -1.18 -14.57 -26.84
N ILE A 246 0.03 -15.09 -26.63
CA ILE A 246 0.39 -15.88 -25.44
C ILE A 246 0.19 -15.04 -24.18
N ARG A 247 0.68 -13.81 -24.16
CA ARG A 247 0.47 -12.89 -23.04
C ARG A 247 -1.01 -12.70 -22.75
N THR A 248 -1.79 -12.37 -23.75
CA THR A 248 -3.24 -12.18 -23.64
C THR A 248 -3.93 -13.41 -23.06
N LEU A 249 -3.56 -14.62 -23.54
CA LEU A 249 -4.16 -15.87 -23.06
C LEU A 249 -3.81 -16.16 -21.59
N PHE A 250 -2.58 -15.94 -21.17
CA PHE A 250 -2.19 -16.09 -19.76
C PHE A 250 -2.89 -15.06 -18.88
N GLU A 251 -2.98 -13.81 -19.31
CA GLU A 251 -3.67 -12.76 -18.57
C GLU A 251 -5.17 -13.06 -18.41
N GLN A 252 -5.83 -13.47 -19.48
CA GLN A 252 -7.26 -13.85 -19.47
C GLN A 252 -7.50 -15.06 -18.57
N GLU A 253 -6.66 -16.07 -18.63
CA GLU A 253 -6.77 -17.24 -17.76
C GLU A 253 -6.57 -16.88 -16.28
N GLY A 254 -5.62 -16.01 -15.97
CA GLY A 254 -5.42 -15.49 -14.62
C GLY A 254 -6.67 -14.81 -14.08
N ILE A 255 -7.26 -13.92 -14.84
CA ILE A 255 -8.53 -13.25 -14.50
C ILE A 255 -9.65 -14.26 -14.32
N ARG A 256 -9.80 -15.20 -15.24
CA ARG A 256 -10.84 -16.23 -15.18
C ARG A 256 -10.74 -17.05 -13.90
N VAL A 257 -9.55 -17.50 -13.56
CA VAL A 257 -9.32 -18.37 -12.40
C VAL A 257 -9.65 -17.65 -11.09
N VAL A 258 -9.27 -16.38 -10.95
CA VAL A 258 -9.61 -15.58 -9.77
C VAL A 258 -11.13 -15.45 -9.61
N ASN A 259 -11.85 -15.23 -10.71
CA ASN A 259 -13.32 -15.16 -10.69
C ASN A 259 -14.00 -16.48 -10.30
N THR A 260 -13.31 -17.63 -10.38
CA THR A 260 -13.86 -18.94 -9.98
C THR A 260 -13.69 -19.27 -8.50
N LEU A 261 -12.91 -18.46 -7.77
CA LEU A 261 -12.55 -18.77 -6.37
C LEU A 261 -13.72 -18.63 -5.37
N GLY A 262 -14.78 -17.94 -5.76
CA GLY A 262 -15.90 -17.69 -4.85
C GLY A 262 -15.63 -16.58 -3.84
N LYS A 263 -16.32 -16.64 -2.71
CA LYS A 263 -16.22 -15.60 -1.67
C LYS A 263 -14.95 -15.71 -0.84
N TRP A 264 -14.43 -14.55 -0.51
CA TRP A 264 -13.32 -14.35 0.43
C TRP A 264 -13.85 -13.90 1.79
N ILE A 265 -13.03 -14.04 2.82
CA ILE A 265 -13.28 -13.38 4.10
C ILE A 265 -12.79 -11.94 3.95
N PRO A 266 -13.67 -10.94 4.13
CA PRO A 266 -13.30 -9.54 3.88
C PRO A 266 -12.24 -9.03 4.86
N GLY A 267 -11.46 -8.06 4.42
CA GLY A 267 -10.58 -7.32 5.31
C GLY A 267 -11.37 -6.45 6.27
N LYS A 268 -10.72 -6.03 7.36
CA LYS A 268 -11.31 -5.15 8.38
C LYS A 268 -10.37 -4.02 8.73
N ILE A 269 -10.93 -2.85 9.02
CA ILE A 269 -10.22 -1.72 9.65
C ILE A 269 -10.92 -1.43 10.97
N ARG A 270 -10.19 -1.52 12.08
CA ARG A 270 -10.71 -1.31 13.44
C ARG A 270 -11.95 -2.17 13.72
N GLY A 271 -11.93 -3.43 13.24
CA GLY A 271 -13.02 -4.40 13.43
C GLY A 271 -14.17 -4.31 12.44
N GLU A 272 -14.25 -3.28 11.60
CA GLU A 272 -15.31 -3.12 10.60
C GLU A 272 -14.88 -3.64 9.23
N ALA A 273 -15.72 -4.45 8.59
CA ALA A 273 -15.47 -4.94 7.25
C ALA A 273 -15.27 -3.77 6.26
N THR A 274 -14.25 -3.87 5.44
CA THR A 274 -13.91 -2.86 4.46
C THR A 274 -13.50 -3.52 3.14
N ARG A 275 -13.65 -2.77 2.05
CA ARG A 275 -13.12 -3.21 0.76
C ARG A 275 -11.61 -3.02 0.74
N VAL A 276 -10.88 -4.06 0.35
CA VAL A 276 -9.42 -4.06 0.33
C VAL A 276 -8.91 -4.56 -1.01
N HIS A 277 -7.93 -3.85 -1.55
CA HIS A 277 -7.20 -4.27 -2.74
C HIS A 277 -6.27 -5.44 -2.38
N TYR A 278 -6.29 -6.49 -3.21
CA TYR A 278 -5.50 -7.69 -2.98
C TYR A 278 -4.90 -8.19 -4.29
N THR A 279 -3.81 -8.95 -4.22
CA THR A 279 -3.16 -9.54 -5.39
C THR A 279 -2.82 -11.00 -5.17
N VAL A 280 -2.96 -11.81 -6.21
CA VAL A 280 -2.55 -13.22 -6.22
C VAL A 280 -1.58 -13.47 -7.37
N PRO A 281 -0.45 -14.13 -7.13
CA PRO A 281 0.42 -14.59 -8.20
C PRO A 281 -0.08 -15.93 -8.75
N ILE A 282 -0.11 -16.04 -10.08
CA ILE A 282 -0.41 -17.29 -10.78
C ILE A 282 0.79 -17.61 -11.66
N VAL A 283 1.37 -18.78 -11.45
CA VAL A 283 2.52 -19.26 -12.21
C VAL A 283 2.04 -20.31 -13.21
N PHE A 284 2.25 -20.03 -14.49
CA PHE A 284 2.00 -20.95 -15.59
C PHE A 284 3.33 -21.58 -16.02
N ARG A 285 3.55 -22.81 -15.64
CA ARG A 285 4.74 -23.59 -16.01
C ARG A 285 4.36 -25.06 -16.22
N LEU A 286 4.82 -25.63 -17.31
CA LEU A 286 4.73 -27.07 -17.56
C LEU A 286 5.95 -27.75 -16.91
N TYR A 287 5.72 -28.82 -16.19
CA TYR A 287 6.75 -29.65 -15.58
C TYR A 287 7.03 -30.89 -16.44
#